data_3fe772ca5b0a0efbe85a56ca05704228
#
_entry.id   3fe772ca5b0a0efbe85a56ca05704228
#
_cell.length_a   1.000
_cell.length_b   1.000
_cell.length_c   1.000
_cell.angle_alpha   90.00
_cell.angle_beta   90.00
_cell.angle_gamma   90.00
#
_symmetry.space_group_name_H-M   'P 1'
#
loop_
_entity.id
_entity.type
_entity.pdbx_description
1 polymer ?
#
loop_
_entity_poly.entity_id
_entity_poly.type
_entity_poly.pdbx_seq_one_letter_code
_entity_poly.pdbx_strand_id
1 'polypeptide(L)'
;MAFQKQSSGGGEAALAILRIGTGATLFLRHGWEKQPMHWAQFMAHFPNPIHIGAHASFFIAFVSDFVCSLLLTLGIWTRWVALFSFCNILVAWALVHRFAFFGRGPGSDHGEVMVLYLVALLTLVIHGSTAFSVDSVRGR
;
A
#
# COMPACT_ATOMS: atom_id res chain seq x y z
N MET A 1 25.10 13.36 -26.24
CA MET A 1 24.31 14.27 -25.38
C MET A 1 24.09 13.60 -24.05
N ALA A 2 24.83 14.00 -23.03
CA ALA A 2 24.60 13.50 -21.66
C ALA A 2 23.33 14.17 -21.14
N PHE A 3 22.27 13.38 -20.96
CA PHE A 3 21.13 13.81 -20.16
C PHE A 3 21.63 14.03 -18.72
N GLN A 4 21.90 15.28 -18.42
CA GLN A 4 22.30 15.71 -17.08
C GLN A 4 21.16 15.35 -16.14
N LYS A 5 21.39 14.34 -15.30
CA LYS A 5 20.50 13.92 -14.23
C LYS A 5 20.47 15.03 -13.17
N GLN A 6 19.77 16.10 -13.47
CA GLN A 6 19.40 17.11 -12.51
C GLN A 6 18.18 16.54 -11.77
N SER A 7 18.44 15.64 -10.80
CA SER A 7 17.41 15.33 -9.82
C SER A 7 17.18 16.63 -9.04
N SER A 8 16.20 17.40 -9.50
CA SER A 8 15.77 18.57 -8.77
C SER A 8 15.32 18.09 -7.39
N GLY A 9 15.84 18.68 -6.30
CA GLY A 9 15.42 18.33 -4.94
C GLY A 9 13.90 18.35 -4.75
N GLY A 10 13.17 19.05 -5.63
CA GLY A 10 11.72 19.04 -5.72
C GLY A 10 11.13 17.70 -6.12
N GLY A 11 11.72 16.96 -7.06
CA GLY A 11 11.24 15.63 -7.46
C GLY A 11 11.39 14.60 -6.34
N GLU A 12 12.53 14.61 -5.66
CA GLU A 12 12.77 13.74 -4.51
C GLU A 12 11.82 14.05 -3.34
N ALA A 13 11.57 15.34 -3.07
CA ALA A 13 10.61 15.75 -2.06
C ALA A 13 9.18 15.33 -2.41
N ALA A 14 8.76 15.47 -3.67
CA ALA A 14 7.45 15.04 -4.14
C ALA A 14 7.23 13.53 -3.98
N LEU A 15 8.25 12.73 -4.31
CA LEU A 15 8.20 11.27 -4.11
C LEU A 15 8.20 10.89 -2.63
N ALA A 16 8.90 11.62 -1.78
CA ALA A 16 8.84 11.42 -0.34
C ALA A 16 7.44 11.72 0.22
N ILE A 17 6.80 12.80 -0.23
CA ILE A 17 5.43 13.15 0.14
C ILE A 17 4.45 12.07 -0.35
N LEU A 18 4.58 11.61 -1.58
CA LEU A 18 3.76 10.53 -2.13
C LEU A 18 3.89 9.26 -1.29
N ARG A 19 5.11 8.86 -0.93
CA ARG A 19 5.40 7.68 -0.13
C ARG A 19 4.78 7.78 1.27
N ILE A 20 5.06 8.88 1.98
CA ILE A 20 4.56 9.10 3.34
C ILE A 20 3.03 9.18 3.31
N GLY A 21 2.45 9.94 2.39
CA GLY A 21 1.01 10.07 2.24
C GLY A 21 0.34 8.73 1.94
N THR A 22 0.86 7.95 0.99
CA THR A 22 0.34 6.63 0.65
C THR A 22 0.42 5.66 1.83
N GLY A 23 1.58 5.57 2.49
CA GLY A 23 1.76 4.70 3.65
C GLY A 23 0.87 5.09 4.83
N ALA A 24 0.84 6.38 5.18
CA ALA A 24 0.04 6.87 6.29
C ALA A 24 -1.48 6.69 6.06
N THR A 25 -1.98 6.97 4.86
CA THR A 25 -3.42 6.80 4.56
C THR A 25 -3.83 5.33 4.51
N LEU A 26 -3.01 4.44 3.96
CA LEU A 26 -3.24 2.99 4.02
C LEU A 26 -3.26 2.49 5.46
N PHE A 27 -2.31 2.93 6.28
CA PHE A 27 -2.27 2.55 7.69
C PHE A 27 -3.50 3.04 8.45
N LEU A 28 -3.83 4.31 8.36
CA LEU A 28 -4.93 4.91 9.12
C LEU A 28 -6.30 4.37 8.71
N ARG A 29 -6.49 4.10 7.41
CA ARG A 29 -7.80 3.66 6.92
C ARG A 29 -7.98 2.14 6.96
N HIS A 30 -6.97 1.38 6.59
CA HIS A 30 -7.07 -0.06 6.42
C HIS A 30 -6.23 -0.86 7.43
N GLY A 31 -5.09 -0.31 7.86
CA GLY A 31 -4.22 -0.96 8.84
C GLY A 31 -4.78 -0.89 10.25
N TRP A 32 -5.22 0.28 10.67
CA TRP A 32 -5.69 0.51 12.04
C TRP A 32 -6.87 -0.38 12.45
N GLU A 33 -7.80 -0.63 11.55
CA GLU A 33 -8.93 -1.53 11.84
C GLU A 33 -8.52 -3.00 12.00
N LYS A 34 -7.37 -3.41 11.45
CA LYS A 34 -6.83 -4.77 11.53
C LYS A 34 -5.88 -5.01 12.69
N GLN A 35 -5.83 -4.08 13.66
CA GLN A 35 -5.01 -4.27 14.85
C GLN A 35 -5.44 -5.51 15.67
N PRO A 36 -4.54 -6.12 16.48
CA PRO A 36 -4.78 -7.38 17.16
C PRO A 36 -6.06 -7.46 17.99
N MET A 37 -6.53 -6.33 18.52
CA MET A 37 -7.77 -6.26 19.32
C MET A 37 -9.03 -6.67 18.52
N HIS A 38 -9.00 -6.54 17.21
CA HIS A 38 -10.15 -6.81 16.34
C HIS A 38 -10.05 -8.13 15.58
N TRP A 39 -8.99 -8.92 15.78
CA TRP A 39 -8.71 -10.12 14.98
C TRP A 39 -9.83 -11.15 14.98
N ALA A 40 -10.39 -11.46 16.15
CA ALA A 40 -11.46 -12.45 16.26
C ALA A 40 -12.68 -12.07 15.40
N GLN A 41 -13.03 -10.79 15.38
CA GLN A 41 -14.15 -10.27 14.61
C GLN A 41 -13.87 -10.33 13.10
N PHE A 42 -12.66 -9.95 12.68
CA PHE A 42 -12.29 -9.91 11.26
C PHE A 42 -12.05 -11.30 10.67
N MET A 43 -11.37 -12.20 11.41
CA MET A 43 -11.04 -13.53 10.91
C MET A 43 -12.26 -14.39 10.57
N ALA A 44 -13.35 -14.24 11.35
CA ALA A 44 -14.54 -15.06 11.14
C ALA A 44 -15.24 -14.84 9.78
N HIS A 45 -15.12 -13.63 9.23
CA HIS A 45 -15.86 -13.22 8.03
C HIS A 45 -14.97 -12.62 6.94
N PHE A 46 -13.64 -12.82 7.03
CA PHE A 46 -12.72 -12.21 6.09
C PHE A 46 -12.84 -12.85 4.69
N PRO A 47 -12.85 -12.05 3.62
CA PRO A 47 -12.87 -12.57 2.24
C PRO A 47 -11.70 -13.52 1.98
N ASN A 48 -11.97 -14.61 1.27
CA ASN A 48 -10.99 -15.61 0.88
C ASN A 48 -10.91 -15.74 -0.66
N PRO A 49 -10.45 -14.70 -1.36
CA PRO A 49 -10.53 -14.61 -2.81
C PRO A 49 -9.66 -15.63 -3.56
N ILE A 50 -8.56 -16.06 -2.96
CA ILE A 50 -7.61 -17.03 -3.55
C ILE A 50 -7.68 -18.42 -2.90
N HIS A 51 -8.73 -18.68 -2.14
CA HIS A 51 -9.05 -20.01 -1.54
C HIS A 51 -7.95 -20.59 -0.64
N ILE A 52 -7.16 -19.76 0.06
CA ILE A 52 -6.14 -20.20 1.03
C ILE A 52 -6.64 -20.25 2.47
N GLY A 53 -7.91 -19.94 2.68
CA GLY A 53 -8.55 -19.83 3.99
C GLY A 53 -8.66 -18.38 4.49
N ALA A 54 -9.73 -18.09 5.23
CA ALA A 54 -10.02 -16.74 5.73
C ALA A 54 -8.92 -16.21 6.65
N HIS A 55 -8.36 -17.06 7.51
CA HIS A 55 -7.26 -16.67 8.42
C HIS A 55 -5.98 -16.27 7.66
N ALA A 56 -5.58 -17.07 6.66
CA ALA A 56 -4.40 -16.77 5.85
C ALA A 56 -4.62 -15.50 5.01
N SER A 57 -5.79 -15.34 4.41
CA SER A 57 -6.17 -14.15 3.64
C SER A 57 -6.16 -12.89 4.54
N PHE A 58 -6.70 -12.99 5.75
CA PHE A 58 -6.66 -11.90 6.73
C PHE A 58 -5.23 -11.54 7.11
N PHE A 59 -4.37 -12.54 7.35
CA PHE A 59 -3.00 -12.30 7.76
C PHE A 59 -2.20 -11.59 6.65
N ILE A 60 -2.39 -11.97 5.40
CA ILE A 60 -1.79 -11.28 4.24
C ILE A 60 -2.25 -9.82 4.19
N ALA A 61 -3.54 -9.57 4.34
CA ALA A 61 -4.09 -8.21 4.38
C ALA A 61 -3.57 -7.41 5.59
N PHE A 62 -3.43 -8.03 6.75
CA PHE A 62 -2.84 -7.40 7.93
C PHE A 62 -1.38 -7.00 7.67
N VAL A 63 -0.57 -7.89 7.11
CA VAL A 63 0.83 -7.58 6.78
C VAL A 63 0.89 -6.44 5.76
N SER A 64 0.05 -6.45 4.73
CA SER A 64 0.00 -5.38 3.73
C SER A 64 -0.41 -4.03 4.33
N ASP A 65 -1.54 -4.01 5.03
CA ASP A 65 -2.21 -2.77 5.36
C ASP A 65 -1.73 -2.18 6.68
N PHE A 66 -1.21 -3.00 7.59
CA PHE A 66 -0.65 -2.56 8.86
C PHE A 66 0.88 -2.48 8.81
N VAL A 67 1.56 -3.61 8.54
CA VAL A 67 3.02 -3.68 8.61
C VAL A 67 3.68 -2.93 7.45
N CYS A 68 3.31 -3.28 6.21
CA CYS A 68 3.93 -2.67 5.03
C CYS A 68 3.61 -1.19 4.91
N SER A 69 2.43 -0.73 5.31
CA SER A 69 2.08 0.68 5.30
C SER A 69 2.92 1.51 6.28
N LEU A 70 3.23 0.99 7.47
CA LEU A 70 4.16 1.62 8.41
C LEU A 70 5.59 1.64 7.86
N LEU A 71 6.08 0.51 7.33
CA LEU A 71 7.41 0.44 6.72
C LEU A 71 7.53 1.39 5.53
N LEU A 72 6.47 1.51 4.73
CA LEU A 72 6.40 2.44 3.61
C LEU A 72 6.47 3.89 4.09
N THR A 73 5.75 4.24 5.14
CA THR A 73 5.78 5.58 5.73
C THR A 73 7.20 5.94 6.19
N LEU A 74 7.89 5.01 6.84
CA LEU A 74 9.28 5.20 7.30
C LEU A 74 10.31 5.10 6.16
N GLY A 75 9.93 4.53 5.03
CA GLY A 75 10.83 4.30 3.89
C GLY A 75 11.84 3.19 4.15
N ILE A 76 11.36 2.08 4.71
CA ILE A 76 12.14 0.86 4.93
C ILE A 76 11.73 -0.16 3.87
N TRP A 77 12.72 -0.65 3.09
CA TRP A 77 12.49 -1.59 1.97
C TRP A 77 11.39 -1.10 1.02
N THR A 78 11.38 0.19 0.73
CA THR A 78 10.33 0.91 0.01
C THR A 78 9.81 0.16 -1.20
N ARG A 79 10.71 -0.34 -2.06
CA ARG A 79 10.34 -1.06 -3.29
C ARG A 79 9.57 -2.34 -3.01
N TRP A 80 10.04 -3.15 -2.04
CA TRP A 80 9.46 -4.46 -1.75
C TRP A 80 8.13 -4.35 -1.01
N VAL A 81 8.05 -3.46 -0.03
CA VAL A 81 6.79 -3.25 0.69
C VAL A 81 5.73 -2.60 -0.19
N ALA A 82 6.13 -1.70 -1.10
CA ALA A 82 5.23 -1.13 -2.10
C ALA A 82 4.71 -2.20 -3.08
N LEU A 83 5.58 -3.11 -3.53
CA LEU A 83 5.19 -4.22 -4.40
C LEU A 83 4.21 -5.17 -3.72
N PHE A 84 4.49 -5.53 -2.46
CA PHE A 84 3.60 -6.41 -1.70
C PHE A 84 2.21 -5.78 -1.50
N SER A 85 2.15 -4.52 -1.10
CA SER A 85 0.89 -3.78 -0.94
C SER A 85 0.16 -3.60 -2.28
N PHE A 86 0.90 -3.34 -3.36
CA PHE A 86 0.33 -3.27 -4.72
C PHE A 86 -0.38 -4.58 -5.10
N CYS A 87 0.29 -5.72 -4.93
CA CYS A 87 -0.29 -7.02 -5.23
C CYS A 87 -1.53 -7.30 -4.38
N ASN A 88 -1.48 -6.99 -3.08
CA ASN A 88 -2.63 -7.19 -2.19
C ASN A 88 -3.84 -6.34 -2.60
N ILE A 89 -3.65 -5.05 -2.87
CA ILE A 89 -4.73 -4.16 -3.31
C ILE A 89 -5.27 -4.57 -4.67
N LEU A 90 -4.40 -4.99 -5.61
CA LEU A 90 -4.83 -5.48 -6.92
C LEU A 90 -5.70 -6.73 -6.79
N VAL A 91 -5.31 -7.69 -5.98
CA VAL A 91 -6.09 -8.90 -5.69
C VAL A 91 -7.43 -8.56 -5.06
N ALA A 92 -7.44 -7.66 -4.07
CA ALA A 92 -8.66 -7.21 -3.43
C ALA A 92 -9.61 -6.55 -4.44
N TRP A 93 -9.10 -5.64 -5.28
CA TRP A 93 -9.92 -4.97 -6.28
C TRP A 93 -10.43 -5.93 -7.35
N ALA A 94 -9.57 -6.83 -7.85
CA ALA A 94 -9.95 -7.78 -8.89
C ALA A 94 -10.94 -8.85 -8.40
N LEU A 95 -10.65 -9.49 -7.28
CA LEU A 95 -11.35 -10.69 -6.86
C LEU A 95 -12.45 -10.45 -5.80
N VAL A 96 -12.27 -9.48 -4.92
CA VAL A 96 -13.28 -9.14 -3.91
C VAL A 96 -14.26 -8.11 -4.48
N HIS A 97 -13.74 -7.03 -5.05
CA HIS A 97 -14.55 -5.93 -5.56
C HIS A 97 -14.88 -6.03 -7.06
N ARG A 98 -14.41 -7.10 -7.76
CA ARG A 98 -14.71 -7.41 -9.17
C ARG A 98 -14.49 -6.23 -10.11
N PHE A 99 -13.40 -5.48 -9.90
CA PHE A 99 -13.06 -4.26 -10.63
C PHE A 99 -14.15 -3.18 -10.59
N ALA A 100 -15.01 -3.18 -9.57
CA ALA A 100 -16.03 -2.15 -9.43
C ALA A 100 -15.34 -0.78 -9.27
N PHE A 101 -15.57 0.12 -10.24
CA PHE A 101 -15.01 1.46 -10.22
C PHE A 101 -15.94 2.42 -9.48
N PHE A 102 -17.25 2.28 -9.70
CA PHE A 102 -18.26 3.10 -9.04
C PHE A 102 -18.93 2.29 -7.92
N GLY A 103 -18.58 2.61 -6.69
CA GLY A 103 -19.25 2.04 -5.54
C GLY A 103 -20.67 2.61 -5.40
N ARG A 104 -21.66 1.72 -5.20
CA ARG A 104 -23.05 2.11 -4.92
C ARG A 104 -23.42 1.63 -3.53
N GLY A 105 -23.55 2.56 -2.61
CA GLY A 105 -24.04 2.29 -1.27
C GLY A 105 -23.05 2.63 -0.12
N PRO A 106 -23.55 2.67 1.12
CA PRO A 106 -22.72 2.93 2.30
C PRO A 106 -21.66 1.84 2.46
N GLY A 107 -20.40 2.23 2.60
CA GLY A 107 -19.27 1.30 2.80
C GLY A 107 -18.74 0.66 1.51
N SER A 108 -19.21 1.05 0.33
CA SER A 108 -18.58 0.65 -0.93
C SER A 108 -17.23 1.37 -1.06
N ASP A 109 -16.15 0.58 -1.11
CA ASP A 109 -14.84 1.12 -1.42
C ASP A 109 -14.88 1.66 -2.86
N HIS A 110 -14.54 2.91 -3.00
CA HIS A 110 -14.52 3.57 -4.30
C HIS A 110 -13.35 3.05 -5.12
N GLY A 111 -13.61 2.43 -6.27
CA GLY A 111 -12.57 1.88 -7.14
C GLY A 111 -11.57 2.94 -7.61
N GLU A 112 -11.98 4.21 -7.68
CA GLU A 112 -11.09 5.33 -7.94
C GLU A 112 -9.96 5.44 -6.91
N VAL A 113 -10.26 5.23 -5.61
CA VAL A 113 -9.26 5.26 -4.54
C VAL A 113 -8.29 4.08 -4.68
N MET A 114 -8.80 2.89 -5.05
CA MET A 114 -7.96 1.73 -5.32
C MET A 114 -7.00 1.97 -6.48
N VAL A 115 -7.47 2.58 -7.58
CA VAL A 115 -6.62 2.96 -8.71
C VAL A 115 -5.55 3.96 -8.30
N LEU A 116 -5.91 4.98 -7.50
CA LEU A 116 -4.94 5.94 -6.99
C LEU A 116 -3.85 5.29 -6.13
N TYR A 117 -4.22 4.35 -5.25
CA TYR A 117 -3.24 3.57 -4.48
C TYR A 117 -2.36 2.72 -5.39
N LEU A 118 -2.93 2.04 -6.38
CA LEU A 118 -2.16 1.21 -7.31
C LEU A 118 -1.15 2.05 -8.11
N VAL A 119 -1.54 3.22 -8.60
CA VAL A 119 -0.64 4.14 -9.32
C VAL A 119 0.47 4.66 -8.40
N ALA A 120 0.13 5.08 -7.19
CA ALA A 120 1.10 5.56 -6.21
C ALA A 120 2.11 4.46 -5.82
N LEU A 121 1.61 3.25 -5.51
CA LEU A 121 2.46 2.11 -5.15
C LEU A 121 3.34 1.66 -6.32
N LEU A 122 2.82 1.62 -7.54
CA LEU A 122 3.59 1.28 -8.72
C LEU A 122 4.71 2.30 -8.97
N THR A 123 4.43 3.59 -8.79
CA THR A 123 5.44 4.64 -8.85
C THR A 123 6.57 4.39 -7.85
N LEU A 124 6.24 4.01 -6.61
CA LEU A 124 7.22 3.70 -5.57
C LEU A 124 7.98 2.40 -5.85
N VAL A 125 7.35 1.40 -6.46
CA VAL A 125 8.03 0.17 -6.93
C VAL A 125 9.09 0.50 -7.99
N ILE A 126 8.74 1.35 -8.95
CA ILE A 126 9.66 1.74 -10.05
C ILE A 126 10.81 2.59 -9.51
N HIS A 127 10.50 3.60 -8.74
CA HIS A 127 11.50 4.53 -8.20
C HIS A 127 12.38 3.87 -7.12
N GLY A 128 11.78 3.15 -6.17
CA GLY A 128 12.45 2.59 -5.01
C GLY A 128 12.56 3.60 -3.85
N SER A 129 13.73 3.66 -3.20
CA SER A 129 13.96 4.56 -2.07
C SER A 129 13.84 6.03 -2.48
N THR A 130 13.26 6.83 -1.62
CA THR A 130 13.08 8.26 -1.82
C THR A 130 13.89 9.04 -0.78
N ALA A 131 14.03 10.36 -0.96
CA ALA A 131 14.60 11.23 0.07
C ALA A 131 13.85 11.09 1.40
N PHE A 132 14.51 11.41 2.49
CA PHE A 132 13.95 11.31 3.85
C PHE A 132 13.42 9.90 4.20
N SER A 133 14.11 8.85 3.74
CA SER A 133 13.80 7.46 4.04
C SER A 133 14.93 6.79 4.81
N VAL A 134 14.59 5.75 5.57
CA VAL A 134 15.61 4.92 6.24
C VAL A 134 16.53 4.25 5.20
N ASP A 135 15.97 3.84 4.06
CA ASP A 135 16.74 3.27 2.96
C ASP A 135 17.79 4.25 2.41
N SER A 136 17.45 5.55 2.33
CA SER A 136 18.39 6.57 1.83
C SER A 136 19.57 6.83 2.78
N VAL A 137 19.37 6.59 4.07
CA VAL A 137 20.42 6.72 5.08
C VAL A 137 21.33 5.49 5.11
N ARG A 138 20.76 4.29 4.90
CA ARG A 138 21.50 3.02 4.87
C ARG A 138 22.34 2.82 3.60
N GLY A 139 21.94 3.41 2.50
CA GLY A 139 22.64 3.33 1.21
C GLY A 139 23.78 4.34 1.06
N ARG A 140 24.07 5.12 2.08
CA ARG A 140 25.23 5.99 2.19
C ARG A 140 26.23 5.38 3.14
#